data_edd7529d17877219e4df0fac2af32792
#
_entry.id   edd7529d17877219e4df0fac2af32792
#
_cell.length_a   1.000
_cell.length_b   1.000
_cell.length_c   1.000
_cell.angle_alpha   90.00
_cell.angle_beta   90.00
_cell.angle_gamma   90.00
#
_symmetry.space_group_name_H-M   'P 1'
#
loop_
_entity.id
_entity.type
_entity.pdbx_description
1 polymer ?
#
loop_
_entity_poly.entity_id
_entity_poly.type
_entity_poly.pdbx_seq_one_letter_code
_entity_poly.pdbx_strand_id
1 'polypeptide(L)'
;MRLGSSSVVRVAVFALWLVGSNTLSAAENAQLVESINLYRAEVRSCAGQSFEALPPLAVDPRLVLPVGGGDLQRELTAAAYPLVNVQAISLSGPRDAQAAMAVLQESYCKVLLDPQFIDIGVNQEGRDWRIVVARPLLSGKLGDWQAEARKLLDLINEARNQPRQCGTQAFAATSPLAWNAALGM
;
A
#
# COMPACT_ATOMS: atom_id res chain seq x y z
N MET A 1 19.81 -74.49 11.37
CA MET A 1 19.72 -73.86 12.69
C MET A 1 20.07 -72.41 12.51
N ARG A 2 19.09 -71.49 12.82
CA ARG A 2 19.21 -70.02 13.09
C ARG A 2 19.67 -69.13 11.96
N LEU A 3 18.78 -68.32 11.32
CA LEU A 3 18.05 -67.14 11.82
C LEU A 3 18.94 -65.93 12.18
N GLY A 4 18.68 -64.84 11.56
CA GLY A 4 19.04 -63.50 11.95
C GLY A 4 19.04 -62.55 10.74
N SER A 5 17.97 -62.08 10.23
CA SER A 5 17.19 -60.91 10.51
C SER A 5 18.04 -59.67 10.83
N SER A 6 18.02 -58.74 9.94
CA SER A 6 17.95 -57.30 10.28
C SER A 6 17.67 -56.48 9.00
N SER A 7 16.41 -56.40 8.69
CA SER A 7 15.84 -55.24 8.03
C SER A 7 15.78 -54.09 9.04
N VAL A 8 15.59 -52.94 8.53
CA VAL A 8 15.25 -51.65 9.17
C VAL A 8 16.42 -50.68 9.23
N VAL A 9 16.24 -49.70 8.51
CA VAL A 9 16.49 -48.25 8.62
C VAL A 9 16.96 -47.67 7.30
N ARG A 10 16.02 -47.40 6.43
CA ARG A 10 16.15 -46.42 5.35
C ARG A 10 14.80 -45.74 5.11
N VAL A 11 14.36 -44.94 6.06
CA VAL A 11 13.29 -43.96 5.84
C VAL A 11 13.59 -42.83 6.79
N ALA A 12 14.08 -41.72 6.32
CA ALA A 12 13.95 -40.36 6.87
C ALA A 12 15.08 -39.44 6.40
N VAL A 13 15.16 -39.12 5.12
CA VAL A 13 15.87 -37.87 4.66
C VAL A 13 15.23 -37.40 3.36
N PHE A 14 13.95 -37.04 3.37
CA PHE A 14 13.33 -36.41 2.18
C PHE A 14 12.20 -35.43 2.56
N ALA A 15 12.38 -34.63 3.60
CA ALA A 15 11.35 -33.66 3.99
C ALA A 15 11.89 -32.29 4.42
N LEU A 16 13.01 -31.83 3.90
CA LEU A 16 13.57 -30.52 4.33
C LEU A 16 13.89 -29.52 3.20
N TRP A 17 13.39 -29.68 2.00
CA TRP A 17 13.80 -28.82 0.85
C TRP A 17 12.71 -27.96 0.25
N LEU A 18 11.56 -27.74 0.87
CA LEU A 18 10.47 -26.94 0.29
C LEU A 18 10.12 -25.63 1.02
N VAL A 19 10.88 -25.21 2.02
CA VAL A 19 10.56 -23.98 2.79
C VAL A 19 11.38 -22.74 2.37
N GLY A 20 12.36 -22.88 1.49
CA GLY A 20 13.34 -21.82 1.22
C GLY A 20 12.91 -20.73 0.24
N SER A 21 11.96 -20.95 -0.66
CA SER A 21 11.72 -20.05 -1.78
C SER A 21 10.82 -18.84 -1.40
N ASN A 22 9.85 -19.03 -0.52
CA ASN A 22 8.90 -17.97 -0.16
C ASN A 22 9.49 -16.92 0.79
N THR A 23 10.47 -17.29 1.61
CA THR A 23 11.11 -16.36 2.55
C THR A 23 12.05 -15.38 1.87
N LEU A 24 12.72 -15.81 0.81
CA LEU A 24 13.61 -14.94 0.02
C LEU A 24 12.81 -13.86 -0.72
N SER A 25 11.72 -14.23 -1.38
CA SER A 25 10.86 -13.28 -2.09
C SER A 25 10.23 -12.24 -1.15
N ALA A 26 9.79 -12.66 0.03
CA ALA A 26 9.25 -11.73 1.03
C ALA A 26 10.30 -10.73 1.53
N ALA A 27 11.57 -11.16 1.70
CA ALA A 27 12.66 -10.28 2.10
C ALA A 27 13.00 -9.27 1.01
N GLU A 28 13.05 -9.69 -0.26
CA GLU A 28 13.28 -8.81 -1.41
C GLU A 28 12.15 -7.79 -1.58
N ASN A 29 10.88 -8.21 -1.42
CA ASN A 29 9.73 -7.31 -1.46
C ASN A 29 9.83 -6.22 -0.38
N ALA A 30 10.16 -6.60 0.85
CA ALA A 30 10.34 -5.65 1.96
C ALA A 30 11.51 -4.69 1.70
N GLN A 31 12.63 -5.19 1.19
CA GLN A 31 13.80 -4.38 0.85
C GLN A 31 13.50 -3.36 -0.26
N LEU A 32 12.71 -3.75 -1.27
CA LEU A 32 12.31 -2.83 -2.32
C LEU A 32 11.42 -1.71 -1.78
N VAL A 33 10.44 -2.04 -0.92
CA VAL A 33 9.58 -1.04 -0.27
C VAL A 33 10.41 -0.06 0.56
N GLU A 34 11.37 -0.56 1.34
CA GLU A 34 12.27 0.29 2.12
C GLU A 34 13.07 1.23 1.24
N SER A 35 13.66 0.71 0.14
CA SER A 35 14.42 1.50 -0.83
C SER A 35 13.58 2.59 -1.49
N ILE A 36 12.32 2.29 -1.85
CA ILE A 36 11.37 3.28 -2.38
C ILE A 36 11.08 4.36 -1.33
N ASN A 37 10.85 3.99 -0.09
CA ASN A 37 10.56 4.94 0.98
C ASN A 37 11.76 5.83 1.32
N LEU A 38 12.97 5.30 1.32
CA LEU A 38 14.19 6.08 1.44
C LEU A 38 14.35 7.07 0.28
N TYR A 39 14.06 6.64 -0.95
CA TYR A 39 14.09 7.50 -2.13
C TYR A 39 13.10 8.65 -2.03
N ARG A 40 11.90 8.41 -1.50
CA ARG A 40 10.85 9.42 -1.28
C ARG A 40 11.17 10.41 -0.16
N ALA A 41 11.95 9.98 0.84
CA ALA A 41 12.26 10.79 2.03
C ALA A 41 13.18 11.99 1.75
N GLU A 42 13.75 12.08 0.56
CA GLU A 42 14.67 13.15 0.18
C GLU A 42 14.13 13.99 -0.98
N VAL A 43 14.56 15.26 -1.05
CA VAL A 43 14.32 16.08 -2.24
C VAL A 43 15.01 15.47 -3.44
N ARG A 44 14.29 15.23 -4.50
CA ARG A 44 14.77 14.53 -5.71
C ARG A 44 14.45 15.29 -6.97
N SER A 45 15.28 15.07 -7.99
CA SER A 45 15.01 15.52 -9.34
C SER A 45 14.60 14.33 -10.22
N CYS A 46 13.53 14.47 -10.96
CA CYS A 46 13.04 13.47 -11.91
C CYS A 46 12.61 14.15 -13.20
N ALA A 47 13.19 13.74 -14.32
CA ALA A 47 12.90 14.31 -15.65
C ALA A 47 12.98 15.85 -15.69
N GLY A 48 13.98 16.44 -15.00
CA GLY A 48 14.20 17.89 -14.96
C GLY A 48 13.27 18.66 -14.02
N GLN A 49 12.40 17.98 -13.28
CA GLN A 49 11.52 18.58 -12.27
C GLN A 49 12.00 18.20 -10.87
N SER A 50 11.98 19.17 -9.93
CA SER A 50 12.27 18.93 -8.53
C SER A 50 11.02 18.48 -7.78
N PHE A 51 11.17 17.51 -6.90
CA PHE A 51 10.13 16.98 -6.01
C PHE A 51 10.59 17.11 -4.57
N GLU A 52 9.68 17.59 -3.71
CA GLU A 52 9.90 17.67 -2.28
C GLU A 52 9.95 16.27 -1.64
N ALA A 53 10.55 16.21 -0.44
CA ALA A 53 10.52 14.99 0.36
C ALA A 53 9.08 14.61 0.72
N LEU A 54 8.77 13.32 0.59
CA LEU A 54 7.44 12.77 0.80
C LEU A 54 7.41 11.80 1.98
N PRO A 55 6.28 11.66 2.66
CA PRO A 55 6.11 10.63 3.66
C PRO A 55 6.22 9.22 3.06
N PRO A 56 6.61 8.23 3.87
CA PRO A 56 6.70 6.85 3.40
C PRO A 56 5.34 6.30 2.98
N LEU A 57 5.35 5.45 1.96
CA LEU A 57 4.20 4.63 1.58
C LEU A 57 3.97 3.54 2.64
N ALA A 58 2.71 3.32 3.00
CA ALA A 58 2.32 2.24 3.89
C ALA A 58 2.11 0.94 3.11
N VAL A 59 2.64 -0.17 3.61
CA VAL A 59 2.38 -1.48 3.00
C VAL A 59 0.94 -1.90 3.27
N ASP A 60 0.21 -2.19 2.18
CA ASP A 60 -1.13 -2.77 2.28
C ASP A 60 -1.15 -4.15 1.59
N PRO A 61 -1.42 -5.24 2.32
CA PRO A 61 -1.39 -6.59 1.76
C PRO A 61 -2.42 -6.81 0.64
N ARG A 62 -3.47 -5.98 0.56
CA ARG A 62 -4.46 -6.04 -0.52
C ARG A 62 -3.91 -5.54 -1.86
N LEU A 63 -2.78 -4.82 -1.85
CA LEU A 63 -2.06 -4.37 -3.03
C LEU A 63 -0.96 -5.35 -3.50
N VAL A 64 -0.72 -6.43 -2.75
CA VAL A 64 0.21 -7.49 -3.14
C VAL A 64 -0.49 -8.40 -4.14
N LEU A 65 -0.46 -8.00 -5.40
CA LEU A 65 -1.19 -8.66 -6.49
C LEU A 65 -0.27 -9.63 -7.26
N PRO A 66 -0.82 -10.70 -7.88
CA PRO A 66 -0.03 -11.65 -8.66
C PRO A 66 0.76 -10.97 -9.78
N VAL A 67 1.98 -11.42 -10.02
CA VAL A 67 2.78 -11.01 -11.18
C VAL A 67 2.11 -11.48 -12.47
N GLY A 68 2.12 -10.65 -13.51
CA GLY A 68 1.43 -10.97 -14.77
C GLY A 68 -0.10 -10.95 -14.69
N GLY A 69 -0.67 -10.45 -13.61
CA GLY A 69 -2.11 -10.36 -13.40
C GLY A 69 -2.81 -9.48 -14.43
N GLY A 70 -4.12 -9.67 -14.54
CA GLY A 70 -4.96 -9.09 -15.59
C GLY A 70 -5.48 -7.68 -15.27
N ASP A 71 -6.79 -7.56 -15.17
CA ASP A 71 -7.49 -6.30 -14.94
C ASP A 71 -7.28 -5.83 -13.49
N LEU A 72 -6.47 -4.78 -13.31
CA LEU A 72 -6.11 -4.19 -12.03
C LEU A 72 -7.33 -3.76 -11.21
N GLN A 73 -8.35 -3.18 -11.86
CA GLN A 73 -9.57 -2.75 -11.18
C GLN A 73 -10.34 -3.94 -10.59
N ARG A 74 -10.41 -5.04 -11.34
CA ARG A 74 -11.09 -6.26 -10.88
C ARG A 74 -10.34 -6.91 -9.74
N GLU A 75 -9.00 -6.97 -9.81
CA GLU A 75 -8.17 -7.52 -8.75
C GLU A 75 -8.31 -6.73 -7.44
N LEU A 76 -8.30 -5.40 -7.51
CA LEU A 76 -8.46 -4.53 -6.34
C LEU A 76 -9.87 -4.60 -5.76
N THR A 77 -10.89 -4.73 -6.61
CA THR A 77 -12.27 -4.95 -6.16
C THR A 77 -12.39 -6.29 -5.43
N ALA A 78 -11.77 -7.35 -5.95
CA ALA A 78 -11.74 -8.65 -5.29
C ALA A 78 -10.97 -8.63 -3.96
N ALA A 79 -9.93 -7.82 -3.88
CA ALA A 79 -9.16 -7.57 -2.64
C ALA A 79 -9.87 -6.64 -1.66
N ALA A 80 -11.06 -6.12 -1.99
CA ALA A 80 -11.81 -5.15 -1.20
C ALA A 80 -10.98 -3.90 -0.84
N TYR A 81 -10.14 -3.42 -1.76
CA TYR A 81 -9.38 -2.19 -1.57
C TYR A 81 -10.22 -0.97 -2.00
N PRO A 82 -10.54 -0.03 -1.10
CA PRO A 82 -11.38 1.13 -1.40
C PRO A 82 -10.59 2.16 -2.22
N LEU A 83 -10.65 2.08 -3.52
CA LEU A 83 -9.77 2.76 -4.46
C LEU A 83 -10.26 4.16 -4.86
N VAL A 84 -9.35 5.16 -4.81
CA VAL A 84 -9.49 6.45 -5.51
C VAL A 84 -8.60 6.49 -6.74
N ASN A 85 -7.31 6.13 -6.57
CA ASN A 85 -6.34 6.12 -7.65
C ASN A 85 -5.32 4.99 -7.44
N VAL A 86 -4.85 4.42 -8.53
CA VAL A 86 -3.88 3.32 -8.51
C VAL A 86 -3.00 3.35 -9.73
N GLN A 87 -1.75 2.95 -9.55
CA GLN A 87 -0.84 2.67 -10.63
C GLN A 87 -0.09 1.37 -10.35
N ALA A 88 -0.03 0.51 -11.36
CA ALA A 88 0.78 -0.70 -11.31
C ALA A 88 1.98 -0.55 -12.24
N ILE A 89 3.14 -0.98 -11.77
CA ILE A 89 4.38 -1.08 -12.53
C ILE A 89 4.74 -2.56 -12.60
N SER A 90 5.01 -3.05 -13.80
CA SER A 90 5.52 -4.40 -14.01
C SER A 90 6.94 -4.31 -14.56
N LEU A 91 7.89 -5.02 -13.90
CA LEU A 91 9.26 -5.12 -14.35
C LEU A 91 9.58 -6.58 -14.64
N SER A 92 10.31 -6.82 -15.72
CA SER A 92 10.86 -8.14 -16.05
C SER A 92 12.37 -8.03 -16.19
N GLY A 93 13.10 -8.91 -15.51
CA GLY A 93 14.56 -8.95 -15.60
C GLY A 93 15.33 -8.68 -14.31
N PRO A 94 14.96 -7.72 -13.45
CA PRO A 94 15.67 -7.50 -12.18
C PRO A 94 15.71 -8.76 -11.32
N ARG A 95 16.90 -9.13 -10.85
CA ARG A 95 17.09 -10.35 -10.06
C ARG A 95 16.88 -10.15 -8.55
N ASP A 96 16.98 -8.89 -8.10
CA ASP A 96 16.93 -8.49 -6.69
C ASP A 96 16.31 -7.10 -6.54
N ALA A 97 16.00 -6.69 -5.31
CA ALA A 97 15.39 -5.42 -4.98
C ALA A 97 16.25 -4.21 -5.42
N GLN A 98 17.57 -4.33 -5.35
CA GLN A 98 18.48 -3.26 -5.76
C GLN A 98 18.40 -3.01 -7.28
N ALA A 99 18.41 -4.08 -8.08
CA ALA A 99 18.27 -3.97 -9.53
C ALA A 99 16.87 -3.45 -9.91
N ALA A 100 15.82 -3.88 -9.21
CA ALA A 100 14.47 -3.37 -9.41
C ALA A 100 14.39 -1.87 -9.09
N MET A 101 14.97 -1.43 -7.97
CA MET A 101 15.00 -0.01 -7.59
C MET A 101 15.74 0.86 -8.61
N ALA A 102 16.83 0.38 -9.19
CA ALA A 102 17.55 1.12 -10.23
C ALA A 102 16.65 1.41 -11.45
N VAL A 103 15.90 0.41 -11.92
CA VAL A 103 14.95 0.58 -13.03
C VAL A 103 13.82 1.53 -12.65
N LEU A 104 13.31 1.43 -11.42
CA LEU A 104 12.25 2.31 -10.94
C LEU A 104 12.69 3.77 -10.89
N GLN A 105 13.91 4.05 -10.41
CA GLN A 105 14.45 5.41 -10.37
C GLN A 105 14.64 6.00 -11.76
N GLU A 106 15.09 5.22 -12.71
CA GLU A 106 15.35 5.67 -14.07
C GLU A 106 14.05 5.92 -14.85
N SER A 107 13.11 4.96 -14.80
CA SER A 107 11.96 4.94 -15.71
C SER A 107 10.65 5.36 -15.06
N TYR A 108 10.53 5.28 -13.74
CA TYR A 108 9.27 5.48 -13.00
C TYR A 108 9.38 6.49 -11.86
N CYS A 109 10.44 7.32 -11.83
CA CYS A 109 10.65 8.27 -10.74
C CYS A 109 9.46 9.20 -10.50
N LYS A 110 8.71 9.60 -11.53
CA LYS A 110 7.50 10.43 -11.37
C LYS A 110 6.41 9.70 -10.59
N VAL A 111 6.25 8.40 -10.79
CA VAL A 111 5.27 7.59 -10.06
C VAL A 111 5.68 7.43 -8.61
N LEU A 112 6.97 7.17 -8.37
CA LEU A 112 7.50 7.03 -7.02
C LEU A 112 7.40 8.34 -6.22
N LEU A 113 7.53 9.49 -6.88
CA LEU A 113 7.52 10.82 -6.28
C LEU A 113 6.15 11.51 -6.37
N ASP A 114 5.09 10.79 -6.73
CA ASP A 114 3.75 11.35 -6.74
C ASP A 114 3.17 11.38 -5.32
N PRO A 115 2.84 12.59 -4.79
CA PRO A 115 2.34 12.74 -3.42
C PRO A 115 0.93 12.17 -3.21
N GLN A 116 0.20 11.89 -4.29
CA GLN A 116 -1.14 11.32 -4.16
C GLN A 116 -1.14 9.88 -3.66
N PHE A 117 -0.07 9.11 -3.90
CA PHE A 117 0.02 7.72 -3.46
C PHE A 117 0.51 7.65 -2.02
N ILE A 118 -0.18 6.85 -1.21
CA ILE A 118 0.11 6.66 0.22
C ILE A 118 0.26 5.19 0.62
N ASP A 119 -0.23 4.26 -0.20
CA ASP A 119 -0.13 2.82 0.03
C ASP A 119 0.67 2.15 -1.09
N ILE A 120 1.32 1.03 -0.75
CA ILE A 120 2.12 0.22 -1.66
C ILE A 120 1.94 -1.27 -1.41
N GLY A 121 1.93 -2.05 -2.49
CA GLY A 121 2.12 -3.50 -2.48
C GLY A 121 3.21 -3.89 -3.47
N VAL A 122 4.04 -4.85 -3.11
CA VAL A 122 5.09 -5.39 -3.96
C VAL A 122 5.00 -6.91 -3.98
N ASN A 123 5.05 -7.49 -5.16
CA ASN A 123 5.16 -8.92 -5.36
C ASN A 123 6.27 -9.24 -6.36
N GLN A 124 7.08 -10.25 -6.04
CA GLN A 124 8.13 -10.80 -6.90
C GLN A 124 7.91 -12.28 -7.12
N GLU A 125 7.96 -12.68 -8.38
CA GLU A 125 7.96 -14.09 -8.81
C GLU A 125 9.13 -14.32 -9.79
N GLY A 126 10.18 -14.94 -9.30
CA GLY A 126 11.42 -15.11 -10.07
C GLY A 126 12.10 -13.77 -10.38
N ARG A 127 12.09 -13.36 -11.65
CA ARG A 127 12.66 -12.09 -12.13
C ARG A 127 11.60 -11.08 -12.57
N ASP A 128 10.36 -11.37 -12.28
CA ASP A 128 9.24 -10.50 -12.58
C ASP A 128 8.71 -9.86 -11.30
N TRP A 129 8.46 -8.57 -11.37
CA TRP A 129 8.02 -7.76 -10.25
C TRP A 129 6.73 -7.06 -10.59
N ARG A 130 5.82 -6.98 -9.65
CA ARG A 130 4.65 -6.13 -9.70
C ARG A 130 4.63 -5.20 -8.50
N ILE A 131 4.72 -3.91 -8.76
CA ILE A 131 4.66 -2.85 -7.77
C ILE A 131 3.34 -2.10 -7.98
N VAL A 132 2.51 -2.01 -6.96
CA VAL A 132 1.24 -1.30 -7.00
C VAL A 132 1.30 -0.17 -5.99
N VAL A 133 1.12 1.06 -6.43
CA VAL A 133 0.98 2.23 -5.57
C VAL A 133 -0.44 2.75 -5.69
N ALA A 134 -1.04 3.12 -4.56
CA ALA A 134 -2.45 3.45 -4.53
C ALA A 134 -2.78 4.56 -3.54
N ARG A 135 -3.94 5.18 -3.79
CA ARG A 135 -4.62 6.07 -2.87
C ARG A 135 -5.99 5.48 -2.52
N PRO A 136 -6.22 5.10 -1.28
CA PRO A 136 -7.53 4.63 -0.84
C PRO A 136 -8.54 5.77 -0.75
N LEU A 137 -9.81 5.45 -0.85
CA LEU A 137 -10.91 6.38 -0.62
C LEU A 137 -10.92 6.89 0.83
N LEU A 138 -10.58 6.00 1.76
CA LEU A 138 -10.39 6.30 3.17
C LEU A 138 -9.02 5.77 3.58
N SER A 139 -8.19 6.61 4.20
CA SER A 139 -6.94 6.09 4.78
C SER A 139 -7.29 5.11 5.91
N GLY A 140 -6.68 3.93 5.92
CA GLY A 140 -6.86 2.95 7.00
C GLY A 140 -6.35 3.39 8.38
N LYS A 141 -5.87 4.62 8.47
CA LYS A 141 -5.44 5.31 9.69
C LYS A 141 -6.45 6.35 10.21
N LEU A 142 -7.66 6.30 9.71
CA LEU A 142 -8.76 6.97 10.40
C LEU A 142 -8.98 6.24 11.72
N GLY A 143 -8.22 6.53 12.75
CA GLY A 143 -8.31 5.97 14.10
C GLY A 143 -9.74 5.54 14.54
N ASP A 144 -10.14 5.83 15.72
CA ASP A 144 -11.55 5.69 16.12
C ASP A 144 -12.42 6.62 15.25
N TRP A 145 -13.17 6.04 14.29
CA TRP A 145 -14.03 6.79 13.36
C TRP A 145 -15.04 7.66 14.10
N GLN A 146 -15.49 7.25 15.29
CA GLN A 146 -16.41 8.03 16.13
C GLN A 146 -15.71 9.28 16.69
N ALA A 147 -14.46 9.15 17.09
CA ALA A 147 -13.68 10.29 17.55
C ALA A 147 -13.44 11.29 16.39
N GLU A 148 -13.11 10.82 15.22
CA GLU A 148 -12.89 11.68 14.03
C GLU A 148 -14.23 12.32 13.57
N ALA A 149 -15.33 11.59 13.61
CA ALA A 149 -16.64 12.12 13.27
C ALA A 149 -17.12 13.19 14.28
N ARG A 150 -16.78 13.06 15.57
CA ARG A 150 -17.05 14.11 16.56
C ARG A 150 -16.22 15.36 16.30
N LYS A 151 -14.94 15.23 15.99
CA LYS A 151 -14.10 16.38 15.58
C LYS A 151 -14.70 17.10 14.37
N LEU A 152 -15.15 16.34 13.37
CA LEU A 152 -15.81 16.92 12.19
C LEU A 152 -17.09 17.65 12.58
N LEU A 153 -17.91 17.07 13.48
CA LEU A 153 -19.11 17.73 14.00
C LEU A 153 -18.79 19.04 14.70
N ASP A 154 -17.73 19.07 15.50
CA ASP A 154 -17.29 20.29 16.21
C ASP A 154 -16.87 21.38 15.22
N LEU A 155 -16.09 21.05 14.17
CA LEU A 155 -15.71 21.97 13.11
C LEU A 155 -16.91 22.49 12.33
N ILE A 156 -17.89 21.65 12.04
CA ILE A 156 -19.13 22.05 11.38
C ILE A 156 -19.91 23.02 12.29
N ASN A 157 -20.01 22.72 13.57
CA ASN A 157 -20.74 23.56 14.53
C ASN A 157 -20.02 24.91 14.75
N GLU A 158 -18.71 24.94 14.76
CA GLU A 158 -17.94 26.18 14.78
C GLU A 158 -18.24 27.05 13.54
N ALA A 159 -18.25 26.42 12.35
CA ALA A 159 -18.60 27.12 11.11
C ALA A 159 -20.05 27.63 11.11
N ARG A 160 -21.00 26.88 11.71
CA ARG A 160 -22.43 27.23 11.80
C ARG A 160 -22.70 28.33 12.82
N ASN A 161 -21.91 28.46 13.86
CA ASN A 161 -22.08 29.45 14.93
C ASN A 161 -21.70 30.88 14.50
N GLN A 162 -21.23 31.06 13.27
CA GLN A 162 -20.84 32.37 12.74
C GLN A 162 -21.65 32.73 11.50
N PRO A 163 -22.06 34.01 11.35
CA PRO A 163 -22.65 34.44 10.10
C PRO A 163 -21.67 34.22 8.93
N ARG A 164 -22.17 33.76 7.82
CA ARG A 164 -21.36 33.47 6.62
C ARG A 164 -21.97 34.08 5.37
N GLN A 165 -21.11 34.38 4.42
CA GLN A 165 -21.53 34.81 3.09
C GLN A 165 -21.17 33.73 2.08
N CYS A 166 -22.14 33.33 1.24
CA CYS A 166 -21.94 32.40 0.15
C CYS A 166 -22.31 33.12 -1.15
N GLY A 167 -21.31 33.46 -1.93
CA GLY A 167 -21.49 34.34 -3.09
C GLY A 167 -22.00 35.71 -2.63
N THR A 168 -23.14 36.13 -3.16
CA THR A 168 -23.81 37.40 -2.81
C THR A 168 -24.83 37.27 -1.66
N GLN A 169 -25.07 36.04 -1.16
CA GLN A 169 -26.10 35.78 -0.15
C GLN A 169 -25.48 35.65 1.23
N ALA A 170 -26.03 36.40 2.19
CA ALA A 170 -25.66 36.35 3.59
C ALA A 170 -26.53 35.35 4.35
N PHE A 171 -25.93 34.55 5.21
CA PHE A 171 -26.59 33.58 6.08
C PHE A 171 -26.26 33.90 7.53
N ALA A 172 -27.28 33.92 8.37
CA ALA A 172 -27.11 34.10 9.80
C ALA A 172 -26.51 32.85 10.46
N ALA A 173 -25.95 33.01 11.65
CA ALA A 173 -25.56 31.90 12.49
C ALA A 173 -26.75 30.97 12.75
N THR A 174 -26.52 29.66 12.79
CA THR A 174 -27.57 28.63 12.99
C THR A 174 -27.23 27.76 14.20
N SER A 175 -28.24 27.15 14.80
CA SER A 175 -28.06 26.25 15.93
C SER A 175 -27.12 25.10 15.62
N PRO A 176 -26.32 24.64 16.59
CA PRO A 176 -25.40 23.50 16.40
C PRO A 176 -26.18 22.21 16.11
N LEU A 177 -25.54 21.33 15.34
CA LEU A 177 -25.99 19.96 15.12
C LEU A 177 -25.66 19.09 16.34
N ALA A 178 -26.56 18.19 16.69
CA ALA A 178 -26.31 17.19 17.73
C ALA A 178 -25.78 15.89 17.13
N TRP A 179 -24.94 15.18 17.88
CA TRP A 179 -24.51 13.84 17.53
C TRP A 179 -25.69 12.87 17.55
N ASN A 180 -25.83 12.08 16.52
CA ASN A 180 -26.83 10.99 16.47
C ASN A 180 -26.09 9.66 16.15
N ALA A 181 -25.98 8.79 17.15
CA ALA A 181 -25.33 7.51 17.03
C ALA A 181 -25.94 6.56 15.98
N ALA A 182 -27.24 6.73 15.69
CA ALA A 182 -27.94 5.89 14.72
C ALA A 182 -27.59 6.21 13.26
N LEU A 183 -26.99 7.36 12.99
CA LEU A 183 -26.54 7.74 11.65
C LEU A 183 -25.12 7.27 11.31
N GLY A 184 -24.42 6.64 12.26
CA GLY A 184 -23.05 6.19 12.13
C GLY A 184 -22.88 4.67 12.17
N MET A 185 -23.91 3.89 11.86
CA MET A 185 -23.86 2.43 11.78
C MET A 185 -23.68 1.97 10.33
#